data_9cd8e46da8f2cfa6b874571196a7f810
#
_entry.id   9cd8e46da8f2cfa6b874571196a7f810
#
_cell.length_a   1.000
_cell.length_b   1.000
_cell.length_c   1.000
_cell.angle_alpha   90.00
_cell.angle_beta   90.00
_cell.angle_gamma   90.00
#
_symmetry.space_group_name_H-M   'P 1'
#
loop_
_entity.id
_entity.type
_entity.pdbx_description
1 polymer ?
#
loop_
_entity_poly.entity_id
_entity_poly.type
_entity_poly.pdbx_seq_one_letter_code
_entity_poly.pdbx_strand_id
1 'polypeptide(L)'
;MEGLWTSMVLVIVGWLLGVLSPAMIEIIRRQRDYPLLQQSLRADLAELRLLLALSAIGLKTAQGLLDRELLEWQRDVLSSHRGKSDMAKMLERTNTMLSYSDADLSALAAFEAQNKVATGHGLKKFSAPTISAMIPTLWQLPRGLQVELLEINQALSHLNEEVEYAQYYFRLTFENLASANHAIAKANLTSSYMNIAGMATRLVEKIDHVSHL
;
A
#
# COMPACT_ATOMS: atom_id res chain seq x y z
N MET A 1 -39.11 19.18 -54.83
CA MET A 1 -39.29 18.69 -53.43
C MET A 1 -38.18 17.73 -52.97
N GLU A 2 -37.53 16.98 -53.88
CA GLU A 2 -36.47 16.03 -53.51
C GLU A 2 -35.19 16.68 -52.89
N GLY A 3 -34.80 17.88 -53.33
CA GLY A 3 -33.59 18.54 -52.80
C GLY A 3 -33.70 19.03 -51.35
N LEU A 4 -34.91 19.36 -50.89
CA LEU A 4 -35.15 19.79 -49.52
C LEU A 4 -35.01 18.63 -48.53
N TRP A 5 -35.49 17.46 -48.86
CA TRP A 5 -35.35 16.26 -48.05
C TRP A 5 -33.89 15.82 -47.91
N THR A 6 -33.11 15.86 -49.00
CA THR A 6 -31.69 15.53 -49.01
C THR A 6 -30.87 16.47 -48.15
N SER A 7 -31.16 17.78 -48.23
CA SER A 7 -30.49 18.79 -47.39
C SER A 7 -30.83 18.62 -45.93
N MET A 8 -32.08 18.30 -45.57
CA MET A 8 -32.53 18.07 -44.21
C MET A 8 -31.87 16.83 -43.57
N VAL A 9 -31.76 15.74 -44.36
CA VAL A 9 -31.08 14.51 -43.92
C VAL A 9 -29.59 14.76 -43.69
N LEU A 10 -28.90 15.51 -44.57
CA LEU A 10 -27.49 15.85 -44.39
C LEU A 10 -27.23 16.70 -43.15
N VAL A 11 -28.11 17.65 -42.82
CA VAL A 11 -28.04 18.46 -41.61
C VAL A 11 -28.23 17.59 -40.37
N ILE A 12 -29.20 16.71 -40.37
CA ILE A 12 -29.45 15.79 -39.23
C ILE A 12 -28.29 14.83 -39.06
N VAL A 13 -27.73 14.26 -40.13
CA VAL A 13 -26.57 13.36 -40.06
C VAL A 13 -25.33 14.13 -39.57
N GLY A 14 -25.09 15.36 -40.07
CA GLY A 14 -23.99 16.20 -39.62
C GLY A 14 -24.12 16.56 -38.12
N TRP A 15 -25.33 16.89 -37.65
CA TRP A 15 -25.61 17.16 -36.26
C TRP A 15 -25.39 15.90 -35.40
N LEU A 16 -25.91 14.75 -35.79
CA LEU A 16 -25.70 13.46 -35.11
C LEU A 16 -24.22 13.11 -35.03
N LEU A 17 -23.46 13.24 -36.11
CA LEU A 17 -22.01 13.01 -36.10
C LEU A 17 -21.28 14.00 -35.18
N GLY A 18 -21.71 15.26 -35.17
CA GLY A 18 -21.14 16.28 -34.30
C GLY A 18 -21.38 15.99 -32.79
N VAL A 19 -22.56 15.47 -32.45
CA VAL A 19 -22.92 15.13 -31.05
C VAL A 19 -22.32 13.77 -30.63
N LEU A 20 -22.30 12.77 -31.54
CA LEU A 20 -21.80 11.44 -31.23
C LEU A 20 -20.27 11.34 -31.26
N SER A 21 -19.61 12.18 -32.07
CA SER A 21 -18.15 12.14 -32.24
C SER A 21 -17.36 12.28 -30.91
N PRO A 22 -17.66 13.26 -30.04
CA PRO A 22 -16.96 13.37 -28.75
C PRO A 22 -17.19 12.14 -27.85
N ALA A 23 -18.41 11.61 -27.83
CA ALA A 23 -18.74 10.43 -27.03
C ALA A 23 -18.02 9.17 -27.54
N MET A 24 -17.96 8.98 -28.87
CA MET A 24 -17.23 7.86 -29.45
C MET A 24 -15.72 7.99 -29.22
N ILE A 25 -15.15 9.17 -29.37
CA ILE A 25 -13.72 9.41 -29.07
C ILE A 25 -13.42 9.08 -27.61
N GLU A 26 -14.28 9.49 -26.69
CA GLU A 26 -14.13 9.20 -25.25
C GLU A 26 -14.24 7.69 -24.96
N ILE A 27 -15.15 6.97 -25.60
CA ILE A 27 -15.28 5.51 -25.45
C ILE A 27 -14.02 4.80 -25.96
N ILE A 28 -13.53 5.18 -27.16
CA ILE A 28 -12.31 4.61 -27.74
C ILE A 28 -11.10 4.90 -26.85
N ARG A 29 -10.98 6.13 -26.37
CA ARG A 29 -9.91 6.54 -25.45
C ARG A 29 -9.94 5.71 -24.16
N ARG A 30 -11.11 5.55 -23.54
CA ARG A 30 -11.29 4.71 -22.35
C ARG A 30 -10.89 3.26 -22.58
N GLN A 31 -11.32 2.66 -23.70
CA GLN A 31 -10.97 1.28 -24.01
C GLN A 31 -9.46 1.08 -24.20
N ARG A 32 -8.76 2.08 -24.74
CA ARG A 32 -7.31 2.03 -24.91
C ARG A 32 -6.54 2.30 -23.61
N ASP A 33 -6.98 3.28 -22.83
CA ASP A 33 -6.24 3.76 -21.67
C ASP A 33 -6.50 2.90 -20.42
N TYR A 34 -7.65 2.21 -20.36
CA TYR A 34 -8.04 1.35 -19.24
C TYR A 34 -7.05 0.21 -18.93
N PRO A 35 -6.54 -0.58 -19.89
CA PRO A 35 -5.56 -1.61 -19.61
C PRO A 35 -4.24 -1.07 -19.04
N LEU A 36 -3.77 0.07 -19.55
CA LEU A 36 -2.56 0.72 -19.06
C LEU A 36 -2.73 1.21 -17.61
N LEU A 37 -3.90 1.75 -17.32
CA LEU A 37 -4.27 2.19 -16.00
C LEU A 37 -4.34 1.03 -15.01
N GLN A 38 -4.95 -0.09 -15.40
CA GLN A 38 -4.98 -1.30 -14.59
C GLN A 38 -3.56 -1.84 -14.32
N GLN A 39 -2.70 -1.85 -15.33
CA GLN A 39 -1.33 -2.31 -15.17
C GLN A 39 -0.55 -1.42 -14.20
N SER A 40 -0.68 -0.10 -14.30
CA SER A 40 -0.06 0.86 -13.39
C SER A 40 -0.58 0.70 -11.97
N LEU A 41 -1.89 0.53 -11.81
CA LEU A 41 -2.51 0.31 -10.51
C LEU A 41 -2.02 -0.98 -9.86
N ARG A 42 -1.97 -2.09 -10.61
CA ARG A 42 -1.45 -3.36 -10.09
C ARG A 42 0.01 -3.26 -9.68
N ALA A 43 0.83 -2.55 -10.45
CA ALA A 43 2.24 -2.33 -10.11
C ALA A 43 2.39 -1.50 -8.83
N ASP A 44 1.65 -0.40 -8.69
CA ASP A 44 1.65 0.43 -7.48
C ASP A 44 1.17 -0.33 -6.24
N LEU A 45 0.09 -1.10 -6.37
CA LEU A 45 -0.44 -1.92 -5.28
C LEU A 45 0.55 -3.01 -4.87
N ALA A 46 1.25 -3.64 -5.82
CA ALA A 46 2.25 -4.65 -5.53
C ALA A 46 3.45 -4.06 -4.75
N GLU A 47 3.95 -2.90 -5.15
CA GLU A 47 5.02 -2.20 -4.43
C GLU A 47 4.56 -1.70 -3.05
N LEU A 48 3.36 -1.11 -2.96
CA LEU A 48 2.78 -0.67 -1.69
C LEU A 48 2.63 -1.85 -0.72
N ARG A 49 2.08 -2.97 -1.20
CA ARG A 49 1.95 -4.22 -0.44
C ARG A 49 3.28 -4.69 0.14
N LEU A 50 4.32 -4.71 -0.69
CA LEU A 50 5.66 -5.10 -0.27
C LEU A 50 6.21 -4.15 0.82
N LEU A 51 6.14 -2.84 0.59
CA LEU A 51 6.63 -1.85 1.55
C LEU A 51 5.91 -1.92 2.91
N LEU A 52 4.59 -2.10 2.89
CA LEU A 52 3.77 -2.28 4.09
C LEU A 52 4.17 -3.56 4.84
N ALA A 53 4.31 -4.67 4.14
CA ALA A 53 4.70 -5.94 4.74
C ALA A 53 6.09 -5.87 5.35
N LEU A 54 7.07 -5.33 4.64
CA LEU A 54 8.44 -5.17 5.16
C LEU A 54 8.48 -4.26 6.39
N SER A 55 7.67 -3.21 6.41
CA SER A 55 7.56 -2.31 7.56
C SER A 55 6.92 -3.01 8.76
N ALA A 56 5.84 -3.77 8.55
CA ALA A 56 5.18 -4.54 9.60
C ALA A 56 6.12 -5.59 10.21
N ILE A 57 6.85 -6.33 9.37
CA ILE A 57 7.83 -7.32 9.80
C ILE A 57 8.95 -6.67 10.59
N GLY A 58 9.53 -5.58 10.07
CA GLY A 58 10.59 -4.85 10.75
C GLY A 58 10.18 -4.33 12.11
N LEU A 59 8.96 -3.78 12.24
CA LEU A 59 8.43 -3.28 13.50
C LEU A 59 8.13 -4.40 14.50
N LYS A 60 7.50 -5.49 14.06
CA LYS A 60 7.26 -6.67 14.92
C LYS A 60 8.58 -7.29 15.40
N THR A 61 9.55 -7.48 14.50
CA THR A 61 10.88 -8.01 14.85
C THR A 61 11.59 -7.12 15.85
N ALA A 62 11.55 -5.79 15.68
CA ALA A 62 12.15 -4.83 16.61
C ALA A 62 11.53 -4.88 18.01
N GLN A 63 10.35 -5.45 18.16
CA GLN A 63 9.65 -5.63 19.44
C GLN A 63 9.76 -7.05 19.99
N GLY A 64 10.60 -7.88 19.39
CA GLY A 64 10.79 -9.27 19.81
C GLY A 64 9.66 -10.22 19.41
N LEU A 65 8.83 -9.82 18.44
CA LEU A 65 7.70 -10.60 17.93
C LEU A 65 8.08 -11.33 16.65
N LEU A 66 9.31 -11.83 16.57
CA LEU A 66 9.76 -12.67 15.47
C LEU A 66 9.46 -14.13 15.81
N ASP A 67 8.49 -14.70 15.10
CA ASP A 67 8.10 -16.10 15.21
C ASP A 67 7.99 -16.77 13.82
N ARG A 68 7.70 -18.05 13.82
CA ARG A 68 7.57 -18.84 12.59
C ARG A 68 6.43 -18.36 11.71
N GLU A 69 5.29 -18.01 12.30
CA GLU A 69 4.11 -17.51 11.58
C GLU A 69 4.43 -16.21 10.83
N LEU A 70 5.12 -15.27 11.47
CA LEU A 70 5.57 -14.02 10.85
C LEU A 70 6.54 -14.27 9.68
N LEU A 71 7.46 -15.24 9.83
CA LEU A 71 8.41 -15.61 8.77
C LEU A 71 7.72 -16.32 7.59
N GLU A 72 6.73 -17.17 7.85
CA GLU A 72 5.92 -17.81 6.80
C GLU A 72 5.13 -16.76 6.02
N TRP A 73 4.46 -15.85 6.72
CA TRP A 73 3.80 -14.72 6.09
C TRP A 73 4.76 -13.86 5.27
N GLN A 74 5.97 -13.57 5.80
CA GLN A 74 7.01 -12.86 5.06
C GLN A 74 7.40 -13.59 3.78
N ARG A 75 7.65 -14.90 3.86
CA ARG A 75 8.00 -15.73 2.70
C ARG A 75 6.91 -15.67 1.65
N ASP A 76 5.64 -15.77 2.05
CA ASP A 76 4.49 -15.74 1.13
C ASP A 76 4.33 -14.38 0.44
N VAL A 77 4.52 -13.28 1.18
CA VAL A 77 4.56 -11.94 0.59
C VAL A 77 5.69 -11.78 -0.42
N LEU A 78 6.91 -12.22 -0.08
CA LEU A 78 8.07 -12.09 -0.94
C LEU A 78 7.97 -12.97 -2.19
N SER A 79 7.50 -14.21 -2.05
CA SER A 79 7.36 -15.15 -3.17
C SER A 79 6.26 -14.76 -4.15
N SER A 80 5.19 -14.13 -3.68
CA SER A 80 4.08 -13.64 -4.49
C SER A 80 4.31 -12.25 -5.09
N HIS A 81 5.40 -11.55 -4.71
CA HIS A 81 5.67 -10.21 -5.23
C HIS A 81 5.88 -10.22 -6.74
N ARG A 82 5.17 -9.33 -7.45
CA ARG A 82 5.20 -9.15 -8.91
C ARG A 82 5.66 -7.75 -9.33
N GLY A 83 6.21 -6.99 -8.38
CA GLY A 83 6.73 -5.64 -8.62
C GLY A 83 8.13 -5.64 -9.23
N LYS A 84 8.75 -4.46 -9.25
CA LYS A 84 10.08 -4.23 -9.84
C LYS A 84 11.24 -4.62 -8.91
N SER A 85 10.97 -4.70 -7.61
CA SER A 85 11.99 -4.93 -6.60
C SER A 85 12.46 -6.38 -6.60
N ASP A 86 13.77 -6.61 -6.60
CA ASP A 86 14.34 -7.95 -6.49
C ASP A 86 14.36 -8.43 -5.02
N MET A 87 13.57 -9.46 -4.74
CA MET A 87 13.39 -10.02 -3.41
C MET A 87 14.16 -11.32 -3.16
N ALA A 88 14.95 -11.81 -4.12
CA ALA A 88 15.61 -13.12 -4.05
C ALA A 88 16.46 -13.28 -2.79
N LYS A 89 17.32 -12.32 -2.46
CA LYS A 89 18.18 -12.37 -1.27
C LYS A 89 17.39 -12.34 0.04
N MET A 90 16.30 -11.58 0.07
CA MET A 90 15.45 -11.50 1.25
C MET A 90 14.67 -12.80 1.45
N LEU A 91 14.17 -13.39 0.38
CA LEU A 91 13.50 -14.68 0.39
C LEU A 91 14.45 -15.80 0.84
N GLU A 92 15.69 -15.83 0.36
CA GLU A 92 16.73 -16.76 0.80
C GLU A 92 17.00 -16.62 2.30
N ARG A 93 17.17 -15.39 2.80
CA ARG A 93 17.35 -15.14 4.24
C ARG A 93 16.15 -15.59 5.05
N THR A 94 14.93 -15.34 4.60
CA THR A 94 13.71 -15.77 5.27
C THR A 94 13.63 -17.29 5.34
N ASN A 95 13.94 -17.99 4.24
CA ASN A 95 13.99 -19.46 4.19
C ASN A 95 15.06 -20.02 5.14
N THR A 96 16.21 -19.37 5.24
CA THR A 96 17.25 -19.75 6.21
C THR A 96 16.74 -19.61 7.65
N MET A 97 16.07 -18.50 8.00
CA MET A 97 15.49 -18.34 9.34
C MET A 97 14.37 -19.34 9.63
N LEU A 98 13.56 -19.73 8.62
CA LEU A 98 12.55 -20.78 8.78
C LEU A 98 13.13 -22.16 9.05
N SER A 99 14.42 -22.41 8.76
CA SER A 99 15.11 -23.66 9.12
C SER A 99 15.56 -23.71 10.58
N TYR A 100 15.50 -22.60 11.32
CA TYR A 100 15.90 -22.55 12.73
C TYR A 100 14.84 -23.22 13.62
N SER A 101 15.27 -23.70 14.79
CA SER A 101 14.35 -24.17 15.81
C SER A 101 13.56 -23.00 16.42
N ASP A 102 12.41 -23.28 17.04
CA ASP A 102 11.63 -22.22 17.69
C ASP A 102 12.39 -21.57 18.87
N ALA A 103 13.28 -22.35 19.52
CA ALA A 103 14.17 -21.81 20.54
C ALA A 103 15.20 -20.82 19.97
N ASP A 104 15.79 -21.13 18.81
CA ASP A 104 16.72 -20.23 18.14
C ASP A 104 16.02 -18.97 17.62
N LEU A 105 14.81 -19.11 17.08
CA LEU A 105 13.98 -17.96 16.67
C LEU A 105 13.65 -17.06 17.86
N SER A 106 13.28 -17.63 18.99
CA SER A 106 13.01 -16.85 20.22
C SER A 106 14.25 -16.12 20.73
N ALA A 107 15.41 -16.78 20.68
CA ALA A 107 16.69 -16.14 21.05
C ALA A 107 17.04 -15.00 20.09
N LEU A 108 16.85 -15.20 18.79
CA LEU A 108 17.04 -14.18 17.77
C LEU A 108 16.08 -12.99 17.97
N ALA A 109 14.80 -13.27 18.24
CA ALA A 109 13.81 -12.23 18.54
C ALA A 109 14.20 -11.37 19.73
N ALA A 110 14.64 -12.00 20.82
CA ALA A 110 15.10 -11.30 22.02
C ALA A 110 16.34 -10.44 21.74
N PHE A 111 17.31 -10.96 20.99
CA PHE A 111 18.51 -10.22 20.56
C PHE A 111 18.17 -9.01 19.69
N GLU A 112 17.30 -9.17 18.71
CA GLU A 112 16.85 -8.07 17.84
C GLU A 112 16.11 -6.98 18.63
N ALA A 113 15.23 -7.37 19.57
CA ALA A 113 14.52 -6.43 20.41
C ALA A 113 15.48 -5.59 21.29
N GLN A 114 16.50 -6.20 21.87
CA GLN A 114 17.49 -5.49 22.68
C GLN A 114 18.30 -4.48 21.86
N ASN A 115 18.70 -4.86 20.66
CA ASN A 115 19.57 -4.01 19.81
C ASN A 115 18.81 -2.89 19.12
N LYS A 116 17.55 -3.10 18.71
CA LYS A 116 16.79 -2.13 17.91
C LYS A 116 16.01 -1.10 18.72
N VAL A 117 15.72 -1.36 19.98
CA VAL A 117 15.16 -0.35 20.89
C VAL A 117 16.08 0.87 21.02
N ALA A 118 17.39 0.67 20.86
CA ALA A 118 18.38 1.76 20.95
C ALA A 118 18.50 2.60 19.68
N THR A 119 18.14 2.07 18.50
CA THR A 119 18.41 2.72 17.21
C THR A 119 17.18 3.36 16.54
N GLY A 120 15.97 3.04 17.02
CA GLY A 120 14.70 3.51 16.44
C GLY A 120 14.50 3.07 14.98
N HIS A 121 13.26 3.12 14.52
CA HIS A 121 12.93 2.89 13.11
C HIS A 121 12.55 4.20 12.45
N GLY A 122 13.37 4.64 11.48
CA GLY A 122 13.08 5.79 10.63
C GLY A 122 11.93 5.47 9.66
N LEU A 123 10.71 5.46 10.16
CA LEU A 123 9.53 5.24 9.33
C LEU A 123 9.32 6.40 8.37
N LYS A 124 9.01 6.07 7.13
CA LYS A 124 8.56 7.01 6.10
C LYS A 124 7.07 6.80 5.85
N LYS A 125 6.39 7.87 5.40
CA LYS A 125 5.01 7.77 4.93
C LYS A 125 4.95 6.89 3.68
N PHE A 126 3.86 6.17 3.57
CA PHE A 126 3.55 5.34 2.41
C PHE A 126 2.75 6.17 1.40
N SER A 127 2.93 5.87 0.13
CA SER A 127 2.19 6.54 -0.95
C SER A 127 1.71 5.54 -1.99
N ALA A 128 0.55 5.84 -2.58
CA ALA A 128 -0.03 5.13 -3.71
C ALA A 128 -0.39 6.17 -4.79
N PRO A 129 0.60 6.64 -5.57
CA PRO A 129 0.43 7.77 -6.48
C PRO A 129 -0.63 7.50 -7.55
N THR A 130 -0.70 6.27 -8.08
CA THR A 130 -1.72 5.91 -9.07
C THR A 130 -3.12 5.97 -8.47
N ILE A 131 -3.34 5.46 -7.24
CA ILE A 131 -4.64 5.56 -6.57
C ILE A 131 -5.03 7.03 -6.39
N SER A 132 -4.11 7.84 -5.88
CA SER A 132 -4.37 9.27 -5.65
C SER A 132 -4.69 10.03 -6.95
N ALA A 133 -3.99 9.72 -8.03
CA ALA A 133 -4.25 10.30 -9.34
C ALA A 133 -5.58 9.85 -9.96
N MET A 134 -6.06 8.65 -9.60
CA MET A 134 -7.31 8.08 -10.10
C MET A 134 -8.56 8.56 -9.37
N ILE A 135 -8.46 9.12 -8.15
CA ILE A 135 -9.61 9.53 -7.35
C ILE A 135 -10.65 10.33 -8.15
N PRO A 136 -10.28 11.34 -8.96
CA PRO A 136 -11.24 12.11 -9.75
C PRO A 136 -11.95 11.30 -10.86
N THR A 137 -11.41 10.15 -11.24
CA THR A 137 -11.88 9.31 -12.36
C THR A 137 -12.35 7.92 -11.89
N LEU A 138 -12.41 7.68 -10.58
CA LEU A 138 -12.81 6.38 -10.01
C LEU A 138 -14.18 5.91 -10.51
N TRP A 139 -15.10 6.83 -10.83
CA TRP A 139 -16.43 6.53 -11.35
C TRP A 139 -16.39 5.73 -12.68
N GLN A 140 -15.24 5.67 -13.35
CA GLN A 140 -15.03 4.90 -14.57
C GLN A 140 -14.74 3.42 -14.32
N LEU A 141 -14.41 3.05 -13.08
CA LEU A 141 -14.11 1.68 -12.67
C LEU A 141 -15.39 0.94 -12.26
N PRO A 142 -15.36 -0.40 -12.22
CA PRO A 142 -16.44 -1.18 -11.61
C PRO A 142 -16.66 -0.75 -10.15
N ARG A 143 -17.93 -0.69 -9.72
CA ARG A 143 -18.31 -0.16 -8.40
C ARG A 143 -17.57 -0.85 -7.23
N GLY A 144 -17.41 -2.17 -7.30
CA GLY A 144 -16.65 -2.92 -6.28
C GLY A 144 -15.23 -2.40 -6.14
N LEU A 145 -14.51 -2.27 -7.26
CA LEU A 145 -13.14 -1.77 -7.28
C LEU A 145 -13.03 -0.30 -6.79
N GLN A 146 -14.04 0.54 -7.10
CA GLN A 146 -14.09 1.92 -6.59
C GLN A 146 -14.08 1.94 -5.06
N VAL A 147 -14.96 1.15 -4.43
CA VAL A 147 -15.09 1.08 -2.98
C VAL A 147 -13.78 0.60 -2.35
N GLU A 148 -13.22 -0.49 -2.86
CA GLU A 148 -11.96 -1.05 -2.36
C GLU A 148 -10.79 -0.05 -2.44
N LEU A 149 -10.64 0.66 -3.56
CA LEU A 149 -9.58 1.65 -3.74
C LEU A 149 -9.74 2.85 -2.81
N LEU A 150 -10.98 3.31 -2.58
CA LEU A 150 -11.25 4.39 -1.62
C LEU A 150 -10.94 3.95 -0.19
N GLU A 151 -11.28 2.72 0.17
CA GLU A 151 -10.97 2.17 1.49
C GLU A 151 -9.46 1.97 1.70
N ILE A 152 -8.72 1.52 0.67
CA ILE A 152 -7.26 1.45 0.72
C ILE A 152 -6.67 2.84 0.91
N ASN A 153 -7.14 3.83 0.15
CA ASN A 153 -6.65 5.21 0.26
C ASN A 153 -6.93 5.81 1.64
N GLN A 154 -8.11 5.58 2.20
CA GLN A 154 -8.46 6.03 3.54
C GLN A 154 -7.60 5.33 4.62
N ALA A 155 -7.46 4.00 4.53
CA ALA A 155 -6.64 3.25 5.47
C ALA A 155 -5.16 3.68 5.41
N LEU A 156 -4.66 3.99 4.21
CA LEU A 156 -3.31 4.52 4.01
C LEU A 156 -3.14 5.91 4.65
N SER A 157 -4.17 6.77 4.57
CA SER A 157 -4.15 8.08 5.24
C SER A 157 -4.03 7.92 6.74
N HIS A 158 -4.87 7.09 7.37
CA HIS A 158 -4.80 6.82 8.81
C HIS A 158 -3.47 6.19 9.24
N LEU A 159 -2.94 5.26 8.43
CA LEU A 159 -1.61 4.70 8.69
C LEU A 159 -0.52 5.79 8.67
N ASN A 160 -0.59 6.74 7.73
CA ASN A 160 0.35 7.84 7.64
C ASN A 160 0.24 8.84 8.79
N GLU A 161 -0.94 9.05 9.34
CA GLU A 161 -1.15 9.83 10.58
C GLU A 161 -0.44 9.15 11.76
N GLU A 162 -0.58 7.83 11.90
CA GLU A 162 0.12 7.08 12.96
C GLU A 162 1.64 7.10 12.77
N VAL A 163 2.13 7.07 11.52
CA VAL A 163 3.56 7.28 11.21
C VAL A 163 4.03 8.66 11.66
N GLU A 164 3.23 9.71 11.50
CA GLU A 164 3.57 11.07 11.99
C GLU A 164 3.67 11.10 13.51
N TYR A 165 2.74 10.45 14.23
CA TYR A 165 2.82 10.32 15.68
C TYR A 165 4.09 9.57 16.11
N ALA A 166 4.40 8.44 15.46
CA ALA A 166 5.63 7.72 15.74
C ALA A 166 6.89 8.57 15.51
N GLN A 167 6.93 9.34 14.42
CA GLN A 167 8.03 10.28 14.13
C GLN A 167 8.13 11.41 15.18
N TYR A 168 7.00 11.90 15.65
CA TYR A 168 6.96 12.89 16.73
C TYR A 168 7.53 12.31 18.04
N TYR A 169 7.04 11.16 18.50
CA TYR A 169 7.55 10.50 19.70
C TYR A 169 9.01 10.11 19.56
N PHE A 170 9.43 9.65 18.41
CA PHE A 170 10.83 9.34 18.11
C PHE A 170 11.73 10.57 18.30
N ARG A 171 11.33 11.74 17.81
CA ARG A 171 12.07 13.00 18.05
C ARG A 171 12.17 13.34 19.52
N LEU A 172 11.08 13.18 20.26
CA LEU A 172 11.05 13.44 21.70
C LEU A 172 12.06 12.57 22.49
N THR A 173 12.43 11.39 21.99
CA THR A 173 13.44 10.54 22.65
C THR A 173 14.86 11.12 22.61
N PHE A 174 15.11 12.13 21.78
CA PHE A 174 16.40 12.85 21.69
C PHE A 174 16.38 14.22 22.38
N GLU A 175 15.22 14.67 22.85
CA GLU A 175 15.09 15.93 23.54
C GLU A 175 15.49 15.80 25.01
N ASN A 176 15.91 16.92 25.63
CA ASN A 176 16.24 16.96 27.05
C ASN A 176 14.96 17.05 27.90
N LEU A 177 14.28 15.93 28.04
CA LEU A 177 13.06 15.80 28.85
C LEU A 177 13.37 15.29 30.27
N ALA A 178 12.50 15.61 31.23
CA ALA A 178 12.50 14.92 32.51
C ALA A 178 12.35 13.40 32.30
N SER A 179 13.02 12.59 33.14
CA SER A 179 13.08 11.13 32.97
C SER A 179 11.70 10.47 32.89
N ALA A 180 10.70 10.98 33.64
CA ALA A 180 9.33 10.49 33.55
C ALA A 180 8.69 10.75 32.16
N ASN A 181 8.88 11.95 31.61
CA ASN A 181 8.35 12.30 30.27
C ASN A 181 9.09 11.53 29.17
N HIS A 182 10.38 11.28 29.32
CA HIS A 182 11.14 10.45 28.40
C HIS A 182 10.64 9.00 28.37
N ALA A 183 10.31 8.43 29.54
CA ALA A 183 9.70 7.10 29.63
C ALA A 183 8.33 7.05 28.94
N ILE A 184 7.50 8.08 29.13
CA ILE A 184 6.19 8.20 28.45
C ILE A 184 6.37 8.30 26.93
N ALA A 185 7.28 9.15 26.44
CA ALA A 185 7.54 9.28 25.00
C ALA A 185 7.97 7.94 24.38
N LYS A 186 8.84 7.19 25.07
CA LYS A 186 9.28 5.87 24.63
C LYS A 186 8.15 4.84 24.61
N ALA A 187 7.29 4.82 25.63
CA ALA A 187 6.12 3.94 25.69
C ALA A 187 5.14 4.25 24.56
N ASN A 188 4.85 5.54 24.31
CA ASN A 188 3.98 5.96 23.20
C ASN A 188 4.58 5.59 21.84
N LEU A 189 5.88 5.75 21.65
CA LEU A 189 6.58 5.33 20.42
C LEU A 189 6.41 3.83 20.17
N THR A 190 6.61 3.01 21.22
CA THR A 190 6.42 1.56 21.14
C THR A 190 4.98 1.21 20.77
N SER A 191 4.00 1.87 21.39
CA SER A 191 2.57 1.68 21.07
C SER A 191 2.26 2.06 19.61
N SER A 192 2.76 3.22 19.13
CA SER A 192 2.59 3.63 17.73
C SER A 192 3.22 2.63 16.76
N TYR A 193 4.37 2.06 17.06
CA TYR A 193 4.97 1.02 16.23
C TYR A 193 4.10 -0.24 16.13
N MET A 194 3.47 -0.66 17.24
CA MET A 194 2.52 -1.79 17.21
C MET A 194 1.27 -1.48 16.38
N ASN A 195 0.72 -0.29 16.55
CA ASN A 195 -0.43 0.17 15.77
C ASN A 195 -0.11 0.18 14.27
N ILE A 196 1.02 0.76 13.88
CA ILE A 196 1.49 0.81 12.50
C ILE A 196 1.65 -0.60 11.94
N ALA A 197 2.30 -1.51 12.68
CA ALA A 197 2.48 -2.89 12.24
C ALA A 197 1.13 -3.59 12.01
N GLY A 198 0.17 -3.44 12.94
CA GLY A 198 -1.17 -4.00 12.81
C GLY A 198 -1.97 -3.40 11.64
N MET A 199 -1.90 -2.08 11.46
CA MET A 199 -2.57 -1.40 10.34
C MET A 199 -1.96 -1.81 9.00
N ALA A 200 -0.64 -1.89 8.91
CA ALA A 200 0.06 -2.31 7.70
C ALA A 200 -0.28 -3.76 7.33
N THR A 201 -0.35 -4.68 8.30
CA THR A 201 -0.77 -6.07 8.04
C THR A 201 -2.18 -6.13 7.45
N ARG A 202 -3.16 -5.45 8.07
CA ARG A 202 -4.55 -5.39 7.54
C ARG A 202 -4.63 -4.76 6.15
N LEU A 203 -3.78 -3.76 5.88
CA LEU A 203 -3.77 -3.12 4.56
C LEU A 203 -3.16 -4.03 3.49
N VAL A 204 -2.16 -4.85 3.83
CA VAL A 204 -1.63 -5.92 2.96
C VAL A 204 -2.74 -6.91 2.59
N GLU A 205 -3.49 -7.41 3.57
CA GLU A 205 -4.63 -8.33 3.34
C GLU A 205 -5.69 -7.71 2.41
N LYS A 206 -5.99 -6.43 2.62
CA LYS A 206 -6.94 -5.70 1.77
C LYS A 206 -6.44 -5.57 0.33
N ILE A 207 -5.17 -5.25 0.13
CA ILE A 207 -4.54 -5.18 -1.20
C ILE A 207 -4.55 -6.54 -1.88
N ASP A 208 -4.31 -7.62 -1.14
CA ASP A 208 -4.38 -8.99 -1.67
C ASP A 208 -5.78 -9.30 -2.19
N HIS A 209 -6.83 -8.92 -1.46
CA HIS A 209 -8.21 -9.10 -1.91
C HIS A 209 -8.49 -8.39 -3.24
N VAL A 210 -8.06 -7.14 -3.40
CA VAL A 210 -8.22 -6.36 -4.63
C VAL A 210 -7.40 -6.91 -5.80
N SER A 211 -6.26 -7.50 -5.52
CA SER A 211 -5.37 -8.04 -6.57
C SER A 211 -5.95 -9.29 -7.27
N HIS A 212 -6.97 -9.89 -6.69
CA HIS A 212 -7.72 -11.03 -7.25
C HIS A 212 -8.93 -10.61 -8.09
N LEU A 213 -9.30 -9.31 -8.09
CA LEU A 213 -10.36 -8.73 -8.92
C LEU A 213 -9.80 -8.23 -10.26
#